data_913130e29c950bf507048642e58070ac
#
_entry.id   913130e29c950bf507048642e58070ac
#
_cell.length_a   1.000
_cell.length_b   1.000
_cell.length_c   1.000
_cell.angle_alpha   90.00
_cell.angle_beta   90.00
_cell.angle_gamma   90.00
#
_symmetry.space_group_name_H-M   'P 1'
#
loop_
_entity.id
_entity.type
_entity.pdbx_description
1 polymer ?
#
loop_
_entity_poly.entity_id
_entity_poly.type
_entity_poly.pdbx_seq_one_letter_code
_entity_poly.pdbx_strand_id
1 'polypeptide(L)'
;MITSDFQNTGRADLILEPKNKENPAYIFEFKVAEDEKELENYAVEGFYQIKEKQYDVELKNRGINEIIYVGLAFHRKELKMKYEKRKF
;
A
#
# COMPACT_ATOMS: atom_id res chain seq x y z
N MET A 1 0.92 10.18 -8.79
CA MET A 1 -0.17 11.13 -9.02
C MET A 1 -1.49 10.50 -8.61
N ILE A 2 -2.26 11.24 -7.88
CA ILE A 2 -3.59 10.79 -7.44
C ILE A 2 -4.60 11.27 -8.46
N THR A 3 -5.37 10.35 -9.02
CA THR A 3 -6.41 10.71 -9.97
C THR A 3 -7.66 11.17 -9.22
N SER A 4 -8.59 11.81 -9.96
CA SER A 4 -9.85 12.25 -9.37
C SER A 4 -10.73 11.08 -8.90
N ASP A 5 -10.40 9.85 -9.30
CA ASP A 5 -11.17 8.67 -8.93
C ASP A 5 -10.78 8.10 -7.58
N PHE A 6 -9.71 8.61 -6.96
CA PHE A 6 -9.21 8.11 -5.70
C PHE A 6 -9.04 9.24 -4.69
N GLN A 7 -9.13 8.87 -3.43
CA GLN A 7 -8.84 9.80 -2.33
C GLN A 7 -7.97 9.09 -1.30
N ASN A 8 -7.14 9.87 -0.62
CA ASN A 8 -6.34 9.35 0.47
C ASN A 8 -7.16 9.42 1.75
N THR A 9 -7.51 8.26 2.30
CA THR A 9 -8.38 8.18 3.48
C THR A 9 -7.64 7.63 4.69
N GLY A 10 -6.31 7.42 4.55
CA GLY A 10 -5.68 6.49 5.38
C GLY A 10 -4.85 6.96 6.54
N ARG A 11 -4.47 5.94 7.29
CA ARG A 11 -3.51 5.98 8.38
C ARG A 11 -2.18 5.37 7.97
N ALA A 12 -2.15 4.67 6.82
CA ALA A 12 -0.93 4.28 6.16
C ALA A 12 -0.33 5.51 5.48
N ASP A 13 0.86 5.37 4.92
CA ASP A 13 1.47 6.49 4.21
C ASP A 13 0.59 6.98 3.08
N LEU A 14 -0.09 6.05 2.41
CA LEU A 14 -1.04 6.42 1.36
C LEU A 14 -2.08 5.32 1.22
N ILE A 15 -3.35 5.70 1.23
CA ILE A 15 -4.44 4.78 0.91
C ILE A 15 -5.26 5.41 -0.22
N LEU A 16 -5.35 4.71 -1.33
CA LEU A 16 -6.15 5.15 -2.47
C LEU A 16 -7.44 4.35 -2.49
N GLU A 17 -8.52 5.00 -2.15
CA GLU A 17 -9.83 4.38 -2.15
C GLU A 17 -10.59 4.81 -3.42
N PRO A 18 -11.04 3.86 -4.25
CA PRO A 18 -11.76 4.22 -5.48
C PRO A 18 -13.18 4.68 -5.15
N LYS A 19 -13.70 5.61 -5.94
CA LYS A 19 -15.09 6.02 -5.81
C LYS A 19 -16.02 4.89 -6.26
N ASN A 20 -15.63 4.17 -7.30
CA ASN A 20 -16.36 2.98 -7.73
C ASN A 20 -15.79 1.78 -6.97
N LYS A 21 -16.61 1.20 -6.09
CA LYS A 21 -16.18 0.13 -5.21
C LYS A 21 -15.88 -1.20 -5.92
N GLU A 22 -16.20 -1.27 -7.20
CA GLU A 22 -15.81 -2.43 -8.02
C GLU A 22 -14.34 -2.40 -8.38
N ASN A 23 -13.70 -1.23 -8.29
CA ASN A 23 -12.28 -1.08 -8.54
C ASN A 23 -11.49 -1.40 -7.26
N PRO A 24 -10.23 -1.81 -7.39
CA PRO A 24 -9.43 -2.11 -6.20
C PRO A 24 -9.01 -0.84 -5.48
N ALA A 25 -8.85 -0.97 -4.15
CA ALA A 25 -8.19 0.04 -3.35
C ALA A 25 -6.71 -0.32 -3.25
N TYR A 26 -5.88 0.65 -2.90
CA TYR A 26 -4.44 0.46 -2.74
C TYR A 26 -4.01 0.98 -1.39
N ILE A 27 -3.17 0.22 -0.72
CA ILE A 27 -2.55 0.63 0.54
C ILE A 27 -1.05 0.60 0.37
N PHE A 28 -0.39 1.73 0.61
CA PHE A 28 1.06 1.88 0.46
C PHE A 28 1.72 2.19 1.78
N GLU A 29 2.87 1.56 2.02
CA GLU A 29 3.82 1.96 3.04
C GLU A 29 5.14 2.24 2.35
N PHE A 30 5.72 3.41 2.62
CA PHE A 30 6.97 3.85 2.02
C PHE A 30 8.09 3.79 3.03
N LYS A 31 9.23 3.26 2.61
CA LYS A 31 10.42 3.19 3.44
C LYS A 31 11.60 3.76 2.66
N VAL A 32 12.44 4.52 3.34
CA VAL A 32 13.70 4.99 2.75
C VAL A 32 14.81 4.13 3.32
N ALA A 33 15.52 3.44 2.44
CA ALA A 33 16.64 2.60 2.83
C ALA A 33 17.93 3.43 2.81
N GLU A 34 18.75 3.24 3.82
CA GLU A 34 20.05 3.93 3.89
C GLU A 34 21.10 3.20 3.08
N ASP A 35 20.87 1.93 2.77
CA ASP A 35 21.77 1.08 2.02
C ASP A 35 20.99 0.33 0.97
N GLU A 36 21.54 0.28 -0.23
CA GLU A 36 20.96 -0.47 -1.34
C GLU A 36 20.65 -1.93 -0.97
N LYS A 37 21.49 -2.53 -0.14
CA LYS A 37 21.31 -3.91 0.29
C LYS A 37 20.09 -4.13 1.15
N GLU A 38 19.55 -3.07 1.75
CA GLU A 38 18.39 -3.14 2.63
C GLU A 38 17.07 -2.91 1.91
N LEU A 39 17.10 -2.56 0.62
CA LEU A 39 15.90 -2.21 -0.12
C LEU A 39 14.83 -3.30 -0.06
N GLU A 40 15.21 -4.54 -0.34
CA GLU A 40 14.25 -5.62 -0.35
C GLU A 40 13.66 -5.87 1.04
N ASN A 41 14.51 -5.83 2.06
CA ASN A 41 14.05 -6.02 3.43
C ASN A 41 13.07 -4.94 3.86
N TYR A 42 13.32 -3.69 3.48
CA TYR A 42 12.43 -2.59 3.83
C TYR A 42 11.12 -2.65 3.06
N ALA A 43 11.14 -3.09 1.81
CA ALA A 43 9.91 -3.27 1.05
C ALA A 43 9.04 -4.34 1.71
N VAL A 44 9.65 -5.44 2.10
CA VAL A 44 8.96 -6.53 2.80
C VAL A 44 8.41 -6.05 4.14
N GLU A 45 9.22 -5.31 4.89
CA GLU A 45 8.81 -4.76 6.17
C GLU A 45 7.59 -3.86 6.04
N GLY A 46 7.62 -2.95 5.06
CA GLY A 46 6.49 -2.05 4.79
C GLY A 46 5.23 -2.83 4.44
N PHE A 47 5.38 -3.86 3.62
CA PHE A 47 4.28 -4.72 3.23
C PHE A 47 3.63 -5.40 4.45
N TYR A 48 4.44 -5.97 5.32
CA TYR A 48 3.90 -6.65 6.50
C TYR A 48 3.33 -5.68 7.53
N GLN A 49 3.85 -4.46 7.60
CA GLN A 49 3.26 -3.43 8.46
C GLN A 49 1.83 -3.12 8.06
N ILE A 50 1.53 -3.08 6.77
CA ILE A 50 0.16 -2.85 6.31
C ILE A 50 -0.76 -3.93 6.88
N LYS A 51 -0.34 -5.19 6.77
CA LYS A 51 -1.15 -6.31 7.22
C LYS A 51 -1.29 -6.34 8.73
N GLU A 52 -0.21 -6.07 9.44
CA GLU A 52 -0.20 -6.09 10.90
C GLU A 52 -1.12 -5.04 11.50
N LYS A 53 -1.11 -3.85 10.91
CA LYS A 53 -1.92 -2.73 11.41
C LYS A 53 -3.36 -2.77 10.93
N GLN A 54 -3.70 -3.71 10.06
CA GLN A 54 -5.08 -3.95 9.61
C GLN A 54 -5.76 -2.72 9.01
N TYR A 55 -5.01 -1.95 8.23
CA TYR A 55 -5.57 -0.79 7.54
C TYR A 55 -6.69 -1.15 6.57
N ASP A 56 -6.74 -2.43 6.15
CA ASP A 56 -7.71 -2.92 5.19
C ASP A 56 -9.11 -3.12 5.77
N VAL A 57 -9.23 -3.24 7.11
CA VAL A 57 -10.51 -3.53 7.75
C VAL A 57 -11.55 -2.47 7.39
N GLU A 58 -11.16 -1.20 7.49
CA GLU A 58 -12.08 -0.10 7.22
C GLU A 58 -12.54 -0.08 5.76
N LEU A 59 -11.63 -0.38 4.84
CA LEU A 59 -11.97 -0.46 3.43
C LEU A 59 -12.97 -1.58 3.15
N LYS A 60 -12.76 -2.74 3.76
CA LYS A 60 -13.70 -3.86 3.64
C LYS A 60 -15.07 -3.49 4.17
N ASN A 61 -15.10 -2.80 5.30
CA ASN A 61 -16.37 -2.39 5.91
C ASN A 61 -17.14 -1.41 5.03
N ARG A 62 -16.43 -0.68 4.17
CA ARG A 62 -17.08 0.24 3.23
C ARG A 62 -17.45 -0.42 1.91
N GLY A 63 -17.26 -1.73 1.79
CA GLY A 63 -17.69 -2.49 0.63
C GLY A 63 -16.63 -2.67 -0.46
N ILE A 64 -15.38 -2.38 -0.17
CA ILE A 64 -14.28 -2.65 -1.10
C ILE A 64 -14.01 -4.14 -1.10
N ASN A 65 -14.03 -4.75 -2.29
CA ASN A 65 -13.86 -6.20 -2.44
C ASN A 65 -12.45 -6.61 -2.83
N GLU A 66 -11.64 -5.68 -3.28
CA GLU A 66 -10.31 -5.99 -3.77
C GLU A 66 -9.33 -4.94 -3.27
N ILE A 67 -8.24 -5.38 -2.68
CA ILE A 67 -7.24 -4.49 -2.10
C ILE A 67 -5.86 -4.94 -2.56
N ILE A 68 -5.05 -3.97 -2.95
CA ILE A 68 -3.65 -4.20 -3.32
C ILE A 68 -2.78 -3.59 -2.24
N TYR A 69 -1.97 -4.42 -1.61
CA TYR A 69 -1.08 -4.05 -0.53
C TYR A 69 0.31 -3.86 -1.11
N VAL A 70 0.93 -2.70 -0.89
CA VAL A 70 2.22 -2.39 -1.50
C VAL A 70 3.20 -1.83 -0.48
N GLY A 71 4.27 -2.55 -0.24
CA GLY A 71 5.43 -2.03 0.49
C GLY A 71 6.45 -1.53 -0.52
N LEU A 72 6.85 -0.28 -0.41
CA LEU A 72 7.81 0.36 -1.31
C LEU A 72 9.01 0.83 -0.54
N ALA A 73 10.21 0.50 -1.05
CA ALA A 73 11.44 0.99 -0.46
C ALA A 73 12.26 1.73 -1.51
N PHE A 74 12.88 2.82 -1.09
CA PHE A 74 13.66 3.69 -1.96
C PHE A 74 15.08 3.83 -1.43
N HIS A 75 16.03 3.84 -2.33
CA HIS A 75 17.40 4.22 -2.04
C HIS A 75 17.93 4.97 -3.24
N ARG A 76 18.08 6.28 -3.12
CA ARG A 76 18.49 7.14 -4.24
C ARG A 76 17.56 6.95 -5.44
N LYS A 77 18.06 6.39 -6.54
CA LYS A 77 17.27 6.16 -7.75
C LYS A 77 16.72 4.76 -7.85
N GLU A 78 17.01 3.93 -6.85
CA GLU A 78 16.55 2.54 -6.85
C GLU A 78 15.27 2.37 -6.08
N LEU A 79 14.48 1.40 -6.51
CA LEU A 79 13.18 1.13 -5.96
C LEU A 79 12.96 -0.38 -5.89
N LYS A 80 12.46 -0.84 -4.76
CA LYS A 80 11.98 -2.21 -4.64
C LYS A 80 10.59 -2.18 -4.06
N MET A 81 9.78 -3.16 -4.45
CA MET A 81 8.44 -3.26 -3.89
C MET A 81 8.08 -4.71 -3.64
N LYS A 82 7.25 -4.91 -2.63
CA LYS A 82 6.55 -6.17 -2.40
C LYS A 82 5.07 -5.86 -2.39
N TYR A 83 4.30 -6.61 -3.16
CA TYR A 83 2.87 -6.35 -3.22
C TYR A 83 2.08 -7.64 -3.26
N GLU A 84 0.82 -7.52 -2.92
CA GLU A 84 -0.12 -8.64 -2.97
C GLU A 84 -1.51 -8.06 -3.23
N LYS A 85 -2.25 -8.74 -4.08
CA LYS A 85 -3.64 -8.40 -4.37
C LYS A 85 -4.53 -9.44 -3.71
N ARG A 86 -5.52 -8.98 -2.98
CA ARG A 86 -6.48 -9.87 -2.32
C ARG A 86 -7.90 -9.49 -2.69
N LYS A 87 -8.71 -10.52 -2.93
CA LYS A 87 -10.14 -10.38 -3.15
C LYS A 87 -10.87 -10.93 -1.94
N PHE A 88 -11.95 -10.26 -1.60
CA PHE A 88 -12.76 -10.64 -0.44
C PHE A 88 -14.18 -11.00 -0.81
#